data_2c63a4b0a3fd6b922909afa498cdab55
#
_entry.id   2c63a4b0a3fd6b922909afa498cdab55
#
_cell.length_a   1.000
_cell.length_b   1.000
_cell.length_c   1.000
_cell.angle_alpha   90.00
_cell.angle_beta   90.00
_cell.angle_gamma   90.00
#
_symmetry.space_group_name_H-M   'P 1'
#
loop_
_entity.id
_entity.type
_entity.pdbx_description
1 polymer ?
#
loop_
_entity_poly.entity_id
_entity_poly.type
_entity_poly.pdbx_seq_one_letter_code
_entity_poly.pdbx_strand_id
1 'polypeptide(L)'
;MPQVAARISSEQERWLKDYFRTKSAGAEFILPWAVDTFFRAISTIKGIFSGPELKTIIEAHKDLRLLPDHTRLSYLLLRVMDACDVGMVHTKHGASKASLEAKLKRLDDTQATALMVWAAAYWVSRNCTADSLDEYIKDY
;
A
#
# COMPACT_ATOMS: atom_id res chain seq x y z
N MET A 1 11.22 25.15 -3.38
CA MET A 1 10.48 23.91 -3.09
C MET A 1 11.05 22.77 -3.90
N PRO A 2 11.25 21.60 -3.30
CA PRO A 2 11.67 20.43 -4.09
C PRO A 2 10.61 20.09 -5.14
N GLN A 3 11.05 19.77 -6.33
CA GLN A 3 10.15 19.30 -7.37
C GLN A 3 9.68 17.90 -7.05
N VAL A 4 8.36 17.71 -7.07
CA VAL A 4 7.76 16.39 -6.96
C VAL A 4 7.56 15.84 -8.36
N ALA A 5 8.34 14.82 -8.73
CA ALA A 5 8.15 14.06 -9.95
C ALA A 5 7.20 12.88 -9.65
N ALA A 6 5.94 13.00 -10.04
CA ALA A 6 4.97 11.94 -9.91
C ALA A 6 4.57 11.42 -11.28
N ARG A 7 4.52 10.09 -11.42
CA ARG A 7 4.04 9.43 -12.62
C ARG A 7 2.52 9.37 -12.55
N ILE A 8 1.86 10.10 -13.43
CA ILE A 8 0.39 10.13 -13.49
C ILE A 8 -0.06 9.78 -14.92
N SER A 9 -1.30 9.28 -15.05
CA SER A 9 -1.89 9.01 -16.35
C SER A 9 -2.21 10.31 -17.09
N SER A 10 -2.39 10.21 -18.41
CA SER A 10 -2.80 11.35 -19.23
C SER A 10 -4.15 11.92 -18.80
N GLU A 11 -5.05 11.08 -18.33
CA GLU A 11 -6.34 11.50 -17.81
C GLU A 11 -6.20 12.28 -16.51
N GLN A 12 -5.38 11.79 -15.59
CA GLN A 12 -5.09 12.48 -14.31
C GLN A 12 -4.40 13.83 -14.58
N GLU A 13 -3.44 13.87 -15.50
CA GLU A 13 -2.76 15.11 -15.87
C GLU A 13 -3.73 16.13 -16.45
N ARG A 14 -4.64 15.71 -17.34
CA ARG A 14 -5.67 16.58 -17.89
C ARG A 14 -6.58 17.12 -16.80
N TRP A 15 -7.02 16.25 -15.88
CA TRP A 15 -7.86 16.65 -14.75
C TRP A 15 -7.17 17.71 -13.89
N LEU A 16 -5.90 17.54 -13.56
CA LEU A 16 -5.13 18.50 -12.76
C LEU A 16 -5.01 19.85 -13.47
N LYS A 17 -4.76 19.86 -14.79
CA LYS A 17 -4.67 21.09 -15.57
C LYS A 17 -6.01 21.82 -15.66
N ASP A 18 -7.09 21.09 -15.85
CA ASP A 18 -8.43 21.68 -15.98
C ASP A 18 -8.90 22.36 -14.70
N TYR A 19 -8.61 21.75 -13.54
CA TYR A 19 -9.04 22.27 -12.24
C TYR A 19 -8.06 23.26 -11.61
N PHE A 20 -6.77 23.11 -11.84
CA PHE A 20 -5.73 23.86 -11.14
C PHE A 20 -4.85 24.71 -12.08
N ARG A 21 -5.21 24.87 -13.32
CA ARG A 21 -4.44 25.54 -14.38
C ARG A 21 -3.17 24.83 -14.79
N THR A 22 -2.40 24.29 -13.85
CA THR A 22 -1.19 23.52 -14.13
C THR A 22 -1.18 22.21 -13.35
N LYS A 23 -0.47 21.24 -13.87
CA LYS A 23 -0.24 19.95 -13.19
C LYS A 23 0.45 20.15 -11.84
N SER A 24 1.48 21.00 -11.80
CA SER A 24 2.25 21.26 -10.59
C SER A 24 1.43 21.93 -9.49
N ALA A 25 0.61 22.91 -9.82
CA ALA A 25 -0.28 23.58 -8.85
C ALA A 25 -1.29 22.60 -8.26
N GLY A 26 -1.85 21.71 -9.10
CA GLY A 26 -2.78 20.68 -8.64
C GLY A 26 -2.10 19.67 -7.72
N ALA A 27 -0.91 19.22 -8.07
CA ALA A 27 -0.15 18.28 -7.23
C ALA A 27 0.21 18.90 -5.87
N GLU A 28 0.65 20.15 -5.84
CA GLU A 28 0.98 20.86 -4.59
C GLU A 28 -0.24 21.02 -3.68
N PHE A 29 -1.42 21.20 -4.26
CA PHE A 29 -2.66 21.33 -3.50
C PHE A 29 -3.13 19.98 -2.94
N ILE A 30 -3.11 18.94 -3.77
CA ILE A 30 -3.69 17.63 -3.43
C ILE A 30 -2.73 16.78 -2.58
N LEU A 31 -1.43 16.88 -2.83
CA LEU A 31 -0.44 15.99 -2.21
C LEU A 31 -0.48 15.98 -0.67
N PRO A 32 -0.51 17.14 0.03
CA PRO A 32 -0.60 17.12 1.49
C PRO A 32 -1.87 16.43 2.00
N TRP A 33 -2.99 16.63 1.32
CA TRP A 33 -4.26 15.99 1.66
C TRP A 33 -4.19 14.48 1.41
N ALA A 34 -3.62 14.05 0.29
CA ALA A 34 -3.45 12.63 -0.04
C ALA A 34 -2.55 11.92 0.97
N VAL A 35 -1.45 12.55 1.37
CA VAL A 35 -0.53 12.02 2.39
C VAL A 35 -1.24 11.88 3.74
N ASP A 36 -1.98 12.89 4.18
CA ASP A 36 -2.74 12.84 5.43
C ASP A 36 -3.80 11.73 5.40
N THR A 37 -4.53 11.62 4.30
CA THR A 37 -5.53 10.58 4.11
C THR A 37 -4.90 9.18 4.14
N PHE A 38 -3.74 9.03 3.49
CA PHE A 38 -2.98 7.78 3.51
C PHE A 38 -2.57 7.40 4.93
N PHE A 39 -2.00 8.31 5.70
CA PHE A 39 -1.57 8.02 7.07
C PHE A 39 -2.74 7.67 7.98
N ARG A 40 -3.88 8.31 7.84
CA ARG A 40 -5.08 7.96 8.59
C ARG A 40 -5.58 6.56 8.24
N ALA A 41 -5.60 6.22 6.95
CA ALA A 41 -5.99 4.89 6.49
C ALA A 41 -5.06 3.82 7.05
N ILE A 42 -3.75 4.02 6.99
CA ILE A 42 -2.76 3.09 7.50
C ILE A 42 -2.87 2.93 9.02
N SER A 43 -3.08 3.99 9.76
CA SER A 43 -3.29 3.92 11.21
C SER A 43 -4.49 3.04 11.57
N THR A 44 -5.60 3.19 10.84
CA THR A 44 -6.80 2.36 11.02
C THR A 44 -6.52 0.90 10.64
N ILE A 45 -5.89 0.66 9.51
CA ILE A 45 -5.57 -0.68 9.00
C ILE A 45 -4.65 -1.43 9.98
N LYS A 46 -3.62 -0.77 10.50
CA LYS A 46 -2.71 -1.38 11.48
C LYS A 46 -3.42 -1.82 12.77
N GLY A 47 -4.55 -1.21 13.10
CA GLY A 47 -5.39 -1.65 14.21
C GLY A 47 -6.25 -2.88 13.90
N ILE A 48 -6.45 -3.21 12.63
CA ILE A 48 -7.26 -4.35 12.19
C ILE A 48 -6.43 -5.64 12.13
N PHE A 49 -5.22 -5.54 11.62
CA PHE A 49 -4.34 -6.70 11.38
C PHE A 49 -3.33 -6.90 12.50
N SER A 50 -3.02 -8.15 12.80
CA SER A 50 -1.93 -8.51 13.73
C SER A 50 -0.56 -8.28 13.08
N GLY A 51 0.49 -8.26 13.91
CA GLY A 51 1.87 -8.17 13.41
C GLY A 51 2.21 -9.27 12.40
N PRO A 52 1.96 -10.55 12.69
CA PRO A 52 2.16 -11.64 11.73
C PRO A 52 1.38 -11.47 10.43
N GLU A 53 0.15 -10.98 10.48
CA GLU A 53 -0.66 -10.72 9.29
C GLU A 53 -0.07 -9.58 8.45
N LEU A 54 0.37 -8.50 9.07
CA LEU A 54 1.02 -7.37 8.38
C LEU A 54 2.33 -7.81 7.72
N LYS A 55 3.13 -8.64 8.38
CA LYS A 55 4.35 -9.22 7.81
C LYS A 55 4.06 -10.04 6.57
N THR A 56 3.01 -10.85 6.61
CA THR A 56 2.56 -11.65 5.47
C THR A 56 2.19 -10.78 4.29
N ILE A 57 1.45 -9.69 4.54
CA ILE A 57 1.05 -8.74 3.51
C ILE A 57 2.28 -8.05 2.90
N ILE A 58 3.22 -7.62 3.72
CA ILE A 58 4.46 -7.00 3.23
C ILE A 58 5.24 -7.98 2.35
N GLU A 59 5.43 -9.22 2.78
CA GLU A 59 6.16 -10.21 2.00
C GLU A 59 5.45 -10.57 0.68
N ALA A 60 4.14 -10.58 0.66
CA ALA A 60 3.37 -10.80 -0.57
C ALA A 60 3.64 -9.73 -1.63
N HIS A 61 4.15 -8.57 -1.24
CA HIS A 61 4.44 -7.45 -2.13
C HIS A 61 5.93 -7.32 -2.48
N LYS A 62 6.75 -8.29 -2.13
CA LYS A 62 8.22 -8.24 -2.29
C LYS A 62 8.68 -7.89 -3.71
N ASP A 63 8.03 -8.42 -4.71
CA ASP A 63 8.44 -8.25 -6.11
C ASP A 63 7.75 -7.06 -6.79
N LEU A 64 6.91 -6.32 -6.06
CA LEU A 64 6.25 -5.12 -6.58
C LEU A 64 7.18 -3.92 -6.50
N ARG A 65 7.82 -3.60 -7.62
CA ARG A 65 8.63 -2.37 -7.74
C ARG A 65 7.80 -1.16 -8.12
N LEU A 66 6.66 -1.38 -8.74
CA LEU A 66 5.70 -0.36 -9.13
C LEU A 66 4.31 -0.88 -8.77
N LEU A 67 3.46 0.02 -8.29
CA LEU A 67 2.06 -0.34 -8.09
C LEU A 67 1.42 -0.65 -9.44
N PRO A 68 0.61 -1.69 -9.53
CA PRO A 68 -0.14 -1.97 -10.73
C PRO A 68 -1.15 -0.85 -11.02
N ASP A 69 -1.58 -0.73 -12.27
CA ASP A 69 -2.56 0.27 -12.68
C ASP A 69 -3.91 0.12 -11.98
N HIS A 70 -4.17 -1.06 -11.41
CA HIS A 70 -5.40 -1.38 -10.69
C HIS A 70 -5.09 -1.73 -9.23
N THR A 71 -5.22 -0.76 -8.35
CA THR A 71 -5.04 -0.92 -6.90
C THR A 71 -6.40 -1.14 -6.23
N ARG A 72 -7.05 -2.25 -6.52
CA ARG A 72 -8.35 -2.59 -5.95
C ARG A 72 -8.24 -3.74 -4.96
N LEU A 73 -9.26 -3.87 -4.13
CA LEU A 73 -9.37 -4.97 -3.16
C LEU A 73 -9.20 -6.34 -3.82
N SER A 74 -9.79 -6.55 -4.99
CA SER A 74 -9.67 -7.80 -5.73
C SER A 74 -8.21 -8.16 -6.06
N TYR A 75 -7.40 -7.17 -6.43
CA TYR A 75 -5.98 -7.39 -6.70
C TYR A 75 -5.19 -7.68 -5.43
N LEU A 76 -5.46 -6.95 -4.35
CA LEU A 76 -4.84 -7.20 -3.05
C LEU A 76 -5.13 -8.63 -2.56
N LEU A 77 -6.39 -9.04 -2.63
CA LEU A 77 -6.80 -10.41 -2.26
C LEU A 77 -6.07 -11.45 -3.09
N LEU A 78 -6.07 -11.29 -4.41
CA LEU A 78 -5.39 -12.22 -5.30
C LEU A 78 -3.90 -12.34 -4.93
N ARG A 79 -3.23 -11.23 -4.74
CA ARG A 79 -1.80 -11.20 -4.46
C ARG A 79 -1.44 -11.86 -3.12
N VAL A 80 -2.16 -11.50 -2.07
CA VAL A 80 -1.90 -12.05 -0.73
C VAL A 80 -2.28 -13.53 -0.66
N MET A 81 -3.41 -13.92 -1.22
CA MET A 81 -3.84 -15.32 -1.21
C MET A 81 -2.93 -16.20 -2.06
N ASP A 82 -2.48 -15.73 -3.20
CA ASP A 82 -1.49 -16.43 -4.02
C ASP A 82 -0.18 -16.67 -3.25
N ALA A 83 0.32 -15.66 -2.56
CA ALA A 83 1.51 -15.80 -1.71
C ALA A 83 1.31 -16.82 -0.58
N CYS A 84 0.11 -16.91 -0.03
CA CYS A 84 -0.24 -17.90 0.98
C CYS A 84 -0.33 -19.31 0.38
N ASP A 85 -0.91 -19.44 -0.80
CA ASP A 85 -1.15 -20.74 -1.43
C ASP A 85 0.12 -21.35 -2.05
N VAL A 86 0.92 -20.53 -2.72
CA VAL A 86 2.13 -20.97 -3.43
C VAL A 86 3.37 -20.89 -2.53
N GLY A 87 3.56 -19.77 -1.85
CA GLY A 87 4.77 -19.52 -1.06
C GLY A 87 4.65 -19.84 0.43
N MET A 88 3.46 -20.18 0.91
CA MET A 88 3.17 -20.41 2.34
C MET A 88 3.68 -19.30 3.26
N VAL A 89 3.61 -18.05 2.78
CA VAL A 89 4.17 -16.88 3.45
C VAL A 89 3.52 -16.64 4.82
N HIS A 90 2.22 -16.92 4.93
CA HIS A 90 1.50 -16.82 6.21
C HIS A 90 2.07 -17.74 7.29
N THR A 91 2.45 -18.97 6.93
CA THR A 91 3.03 -19.95 7.86
C THR A 91 4.36 -19.47 8.40
N LYS A 92 5.18 -18.86 7.57
CA LYS A 92 6.48 -18.30 7.94
C LYS A 92 6.35 -17.29 9.09
N HIS A 93 5.28 -16.51 9.12
CA HIS A 93 5.04 -15.49 10.13
C HIS A 93 4.05 -15.91 11.23
N GLY A 94 3.51 -17.12 11.13
CA GLY A 94 2.53 -17.59 12.10
C GLY A 94 1.14 -16.96 11.97
N ALA A 95 0.77 -16.52 10.77
CA ALA A 95 -0.55 -15.96 10.51
C ALA A 95 -1.51 -17.05 10.00
N SER A 96 -2.80 -16.87 10.32
CA SER A 96 -3.87 -17.71 9.79
C SER A 96 -4.34 -17.16 8.44
N LYS A 97 -4.28 -17.99 7.39
CA LYS A 97 -4.77 -17.63 6.07
C LYS A 97 -6.25 -17.25 6.09
N ALA A 98 -7.08 -18.03 6.78
CA ALA A 98 -8.52 -17.79 6.87
C ALA A 98 -8.84 -16.46 7.57
N SER A 99 -8.15 -16.16 8.67
CA SER A 99 -8.30 -14.88 9.39
C SER A 99 -7.86 -13.71 8.52
N LEU A 100 -6.73 -13.83 7.86
CA LEU A 100 -6.18 -12.81 6.97
C LEU A 100 -7.14 -12.52 5.81
N GLU A 101 -7.64 -13.56 5.14
CA GLU A 101 -8.61 -13.41 4.06
C GLU A 101 -9.89 -12.72 4.50
N ALA A 102 -10.44 -13.13 5.65
CA ALA A 102 -11.66 -12.53 6.19
C ALA A 102 -11.49 -11.04 6.50
N LYS A 103 -10.35 -10.65 7.05
CA LYS A 103 -10.04 -9.24 7.34
C LYS A 103 -9.83 -8.42 6.07
N LEU A 104 -9.10 -8.96 5.09
CA LEU A 104 -8.89 -8.29 3.81
C LEU A 104 -10.22 -8.01 3.08
N LYS A 105 -11.15 -8.96 3.09
CA LYS A 105 -12.46 -8.80 2.45
C LYS A 105 -13.32 -7.69 3.04
N ARG A 106 -13.00 -7.20 4.23
CA ARG A 106 -13.72 -6.09 4.87
C ARG A 106 -13.22 -4.71 4.45
N LEU A 107 -12.09 -4.64 3.77
CA LEU A 107 -11.52 -3.37 3.31
C LEU A 107 -12.31 -2.86 2.09
N ASP A 108 -12.40 -1.55 1.97
CA ASP A 108 -12.81 -0.93 0.71
C ASP A 108 -11.61 -0.75 -0.24
N ASP A 109 -11.85 -0.30 -1.47
CA ASP A 109 -10.79 -0.13 -2.46
C ASP A 109 -9.75 0.93 -2.05
N THR A 110 -10.17 1.97 -1.33
CA THR A 110 -9.27 3.00 -0.83
C THR A 110 -8.33 2.45 0.25
N GLN A 111 -8.86 1.70 1.19
CA GLN A 111 -8.07 1.03 2.22
C GLN A 111 -7.14 -0.03 1.61
N ALA A 112 -7.63 -0.80 0.66
CA ALA A 112 -6.82 -1.79 -0.06
C ALA A 112 -5.65 -1.13 -0.78
N THR A 113 -5.89 -0.02 -1.47
CA THR A 113 -4.84 0.76 -2.13
C THR A 113 -3.80 1.26 -1.14
N ALA A 114 -4.25 1.85 -0.04
CA ALA A 114 -3.34 2.34 1.01
C ALA A 114 -2.47 1.22 1.58
N LEU A 115 -3.06 0.05 1.83
CA LEU A 115 -2.33 -1.11 2.34
C LEU A 115 -1.31 -1.63 1.35
N MET A 116 -1.65 -1.69 0.06
CA MET A 116 -0.71 -2.08 -1.00
C MET A 116 0.47 -1.11 -1.11
N VAL A 117 0.18 0.19 -1.10
CA VAL A 117 1.23 1.24 -1.13
C VAL A 117 2.15 1.10 0.08
N TRP A 118 1.59 0.93 1.25
CA TRP A 118 2.34 0.78 2.49
C TRP A 118 3.23 -0.48 2.46
N ALA A 119 2.69 -1.61 2.04
CA ALA A 119 3.44 -2.86 1.95
C ALA A 119 4.56 -2.80 0.89
N ALA A 120 4.28 -2.22 -0.28
CA ALA A 120 5.25 -2.07 -1.34
C ALA A 120 6.36 -1.07 -0.97
N ALA A 121 6.04 -0.03 -0.21
CA ALA A 121 7.00 0.98 0.22
C ALA A 121 8.16 0.39 1.03
N TYR A 122 7.91 -0.65 1.80
CA TYR A 122 8.97 -1.36 2.53
C TYR A 122 10.08 -1.85 1.60
N TRP A 123 9.72 -2.41 0.46
CA TRP A 123 10.68 -2.97 -0.50
C TRP A 123 11.31 -1.93 -1.42
N VAL A 124 10.65 -0.80 -1.60
CA VAL A 124 11.12 0.30 -2.44
C VAL A 124 12.06 1.22 -1.66
N SER A 125 11.85 1.38 -0.35
CA SER A 125 12.66 2.24 0.49
C SER A 125 14.07 1.66 0.66
N ARG A 126 15.08 2.50 0.40
CA ARG A 126 16.49 2.12 0.57
C ARG A 126 16.89 1.87 2.03
N ASN A 127 16.10 2.38 2.96
CA ASN A 127 16.37 2.28 4.39
C ASN A 127 15.70 1.07 5.04
N CYS A 128 14.88 0.34 4.28
CA CYS A 128 14.19 -0.84 4.78
C CYS A 128 14.96 -2.09 4.38
N THR A 129 15.29 -2.92 5.38
CA THR A 129 15.88 -4.24 5.21
C THR A 129 14.91 -5.30 5.68
N ALA A 130 15.12 -6.54 5.26
CA ALA A 130 14.29 -7.65 5.70
C ALA A 130 14.28 -7.83 7.23
N ASP A 131 15.38 -7.46 7.89
CA ASP A 131 15.54 -7.57 9.34
C ASP A 131 14.76 -6.51 10.12
N SER A 132 14.24 -5.48 9.43
CA SER A 132 13.53 -4.35 10.03
C SER A 132 12.01 -4.39 9.86
N LEU A 133 11.42 -5.56 9.54
CA LEU A 133 9.97 -5.70 9.40
C LEU A 133 9.21 -5.26 10.65
N ASP A 134 9.67 -5.67 11.82
CA ASP A 134 9.03 -5.28 13.09
C ASP A 134 9.13 -3.77 13.34
N GLU A 135 10.28 -3.18 13.04
CA GLU A 135 10.47 -1.73 13.13
C GLU A 135 9.60 -0.97 12.14
N TYR A 136 9.52 -1.46 10.92
CA TYR A 136 8.67 -0.85 9.90
C TYR A 136 7.20 -0.83 10.30
N ILE A 137 6.70 -1.95 10.78
CA ILE A 137 5.31 -2.07 11.26
C ILE A 137 5.06 -1.14 12.44
N LYS A 138 6.03 -1.01 13.34
CA LYS A 138 5.91 -0.15 14.52
C LYS A 138 5.94 1.34 14.15
N ASP A 139 6.86 1.74 13.27
CA ASP A 139 7.20 3.16 13.04
C ASP A 139 6.45 3.78 11.86
N TYR A 140 5.95 2.97 10.95
CA TYR A 140 5.30 3.40 9.72
C TYR A 140 3.91 2.78 9.57
#